data_b0e15bff2492a63157aab92ba75aa5b0
#
_entry.id   b0e15bff2492a63157aab92ba75aa5b0
#
_cell.length_a   1.000
_cell.length_b   1.000
_cell.length_c   1.000
_cell.angle_alpha   90.00
_cell.angle_beta   90.00
_cell.angle_gamma   90.00
#
_symmetry.space_group_name_H-M   'P 1'
#
loop_
_entity.id
_entity.type
_entity.pdbx_description
1 polymer ?
#
loop_
_entity_poly.entity_id
_entity_poly.type
_entity_poly.pdbx_seq_one_letter_code
_entity_poly.pdbx_strand_id
1 'polypeptide(L)'
;IDAGKHILMLNVETDITIGLYLAQQAKEKGVVYSVANGDEPVACKELYDFSVDIGFEVVCIGKGKNNPLDQTATPESLHDRAMQKNMNPKMLASFVDGSKTMIEMTALSNGIGMPLDKVGMNGPVSEVSDLNRNLIPESDGGVLKESGRVDFAFGPAPGVFSIVTTDNPTIIEEMAYLSMGEGPYYTLYRPYHLASVEAPRSVGMAIINNEPGLQPTTWISEVIGHAKKDLKPGDQIDGIGGFSSYGVAYPYSETDGLAPLGLIEGAKVVGEVKQGEPIPRASLELPDNLINKLRNKQNN
;
A
#
# COMPACT_ATOMS: atom_id res chain seq x y z
N ILE A 1 -18.77 13.78 -2.91
CA ILE A 1 -19.68 13.01 -2.04
C ILE A 1 -20.95 13.82 -1.77
N ASP A 2 -20.87 14.99 -1.17
CA ASP A 2 -22.05 15.81 -0.79
C ASP A 2 -22.97 16.18 -1.97
N ALA A 3 -22.42 16.24 -3.18
CA ALA A 3 -23.18 16.44 -4.41
C ALA A 3 -23.82 15.17 -5.01
N GLY A 4 -23.82 14.05 -4.27
CA GLY A 4 -24.36 12.77 -4.73
C GLY A 4 -23.55 12.12 -5.88
N LYS A 5 -22.23 12.37 -5.94
CA LYS A 5 -21.35 11.83 -6.97
C LYS A 5 -20.47 10.72 -6.41
N HIS A 6 -20.31 9.63 -7.16
CA HIS A 6 -19.32 8.60 -6.87
C HIS A 6 -17.91 9.18 -6.96
N ILE A 7 -16.99 8.64 -6.14
CA ILE A 7 -15.57 8.98 -6.14
C ILE A 7 -14.77 7.76 -6.56
N LEU A 8 -14.03 7.87 -7.67
CA LEU A 8 -13.11 6.87 -8.15
C LEU A 8 -11.69 7.45 -8.05
N MET A 9 -10.98 7.04 -7.01
CA MET A 9 -9.74 7.67 -6.55
C MET A 9 -8.52 7.06 -7.24
N LEU A 10 -7.79 7.88 -8.00
CA LEU A 10 -6.45 7.52 -8.53
C LEU A 10 -5.32 7.99 -7.60
N ASN A 11 -5.66 8.68 -6.53
CA ASN A 11 -4.72 9.19 -5.52
C ASN A 11 -4.82 8.35 -4.24
N VAL A 12 -4.02 7.28 -4.17
CA VAL A 12 -3.99 6.34 -3.03
C VAL A 12 -3.45 7.02 -1.77
N GLU A 13 -2.67 8.09 -1.91
CA GLU A 13 -2.16 8.91 -0.81
C GLU A 13 -3.30 9.53 0.02
N THR A 14 -4.37 9.95 -0.65
CA THR A 14 -5.59 10.42 0.04
C THR A 14 -6.30 9.27 0.75
N ASP A 15 -6.36 8.10 0.11
CA ASP A 15 -7.01 6.92 0.68
C ASP A 15 -6.39 6.50 2.01
N ILE A 16 -5.08 6.36 2.07
CA ILE A 16 -4.35 6.00 3.31
C ILE A 16 -4.31 7.14 4.35
N THR A 17 -4.85 8.30 4.04
CA THR A 17 -4.84 9.44 4.95
C THR A 17 -6.21 9.69 5.59
N ILE A 18 -7.27 9.71 4.77
CA ILE A 18 -8.65 10.02 5.18
C ILE A 18 -9.68 9.11 4.49
N GLY A 19 -9.23 8.02 3.87
CA GLY A 19 -10.10 7.14 3.07
C GLY A 19 -11.24 6.52 3.87
N LEU A 20 -10.99 6.14 5.13
CA LEU A 20 -12.03 5.58 5.99
C LEU A 20 -13.17 6.59 6.23
N TYR A 21 -12.83 7.86 6.49
CA TYR A 21 -13.81 8.93 6.60
C TYR A 21 -14.58 9.15 5.28
N LEU A 22 -13.88 9.16 4.15
CA LEU A 22 -14.51 9.34 2.84
C LEU A 22 -15.43 8.16 2.47
N ALA A 23 -15.02 6.92 2.76
CA ALA A 23 -15.83 5.73 2.57
C ALA A 23 -17.12 5.77 3.41
N GLN A 24 -17.00 6.19 4.68
CA GLN A 24 -18.15 6.36 5.56
C GLN A 24 -19.10 7.44 5.03
N GLN A 25 -18.59 8.61 4.63
CA GLN A 25 -19.40 9.68 4.07
C GLN A 25 -20.07 9.27 2.75
N ALA A 26 -19.39 8.49 1.92
CA ALA A 26 -19.97 7.96 0.69
C ALA A 26 -21.14 7.01 0.98
N LYS A 27 -20.95 6.11 1.94
CA LYS A 27 -21.99 5.18 2.39
C LYS A 27 -23.23 5.91 2.92
N GLU A 28 -23.06 6.97 3.74
CA GLU A 28 -24.15 7.79 4.27
C GLU A 28 -24.93 8.52 3.17
N LYS A 29 -24.26 8.89 2.07
CA LYS A 29 -24.86 9.57 0.92
C LYS A 29 -25.37 8.61 -0.17
N GLY A 30 -25.21 7.30 -0.01
CA GLY A 30 -25.61 6.30 -1.00
C GLY A 30 -24.81 6.38 -2.30
N VAL A 31 -23.53 6.79 -2.22
CA VAL A 31 -22.60 6.83 -3.35
C VAL A 31 -21.39 5.93 -3.09
N VAL A 32 -20.68 5.55 -4.14
CA VAL A 32 -19.46 4.74 -4.05
C VAL A 32 -18.24 5.63 -3.89
N TYR A 33 -17.40 5.30 -2.91
CA TYR A 33 -16.00 5.70 -2.81
C TYR A 33 -15.14 4.47 -3.11
N SER A 34 -14.17 4.60 -4.00
CA SER A 34 -13.30 3.49 -4.39
C SER A 34 -11.93 3.99 -4.83
N VAL A 35 -10.87 3.25 -4.50
CA VAL A 35 -9.63 3.27 -5.26
C VAL A 35 -9.92 2.67 -6.64
N ALA A 36 -9.35 3.24 -7.70
CA ALA A 36 -9.66 2.86 -9.07
C ALA A 36 -9.01 1.54 -9.48
N ASN A 37 -9.74 0.73 -10.27
CA ASN A 37 -9.21 -0.51 -10.84
C ASN A 37 -7.97 -0.26 -11.68
N GLY A 38 -7.06 -1.23 -11.65
CA GLY A 38 -5.78 -1.19 -12.32
C GLY A 38 -4.65 -0.62 -11.48
N ASP A 39 -4.92 0.08 -10.36
CA ASP A 39 -3.89 0.37 -9.37
C ASP A 39 -3.54 -0.92 -8.60
N GLU A 40 -2.29 -1.04 -8.14
CA GLU A 40 -1.78 -2.27 -7.52
C GLU A 40 -2.63 -2.78 -6.35
N PRO A 41 -3.07 -1.95 -5.39
CA PRO A 41 -3.88 -2.44 -4.27
C PRO A 41 -5.22 -3.03 -4.73
N VAL A 42 -5.83 -2.49 -5.80
CA VAL A 42 -7.07 -3.06 -6.35
C VAL A 42 -6.80 -4.37 -7.09
N ALA A 43 -5.70 -4.43 -7.87
CA ALA A 43 -5.29 -5.67 -8.54
C ALA A 43 -4.97 -6.80 -7.53
N CYS A 44 -4.36 -6.45 -6.40
CA CYS A 44 -4.17 -7.39 -5.27
C CYS A 44 -5.51 -7.85 -4.70
N LYS A 45 -6.44 -6.91 -4.44
CA LYS A 45 -7.76 -7.26 -3.90
C LYS A 45 -8.54 -8.19 -4.84
N GLU A 46 -8.52 -7.94 -6.14
CA GLU A 46 -9.16 -8.82 -7.12
C GLU A 46 -8.58 -10.25 -7.06
N LEU A 47 -7.28 -10.37 -6.89
CA LEU A 47 -6.62 -11.67 -6.74
C LEU A 47 -6.92 -12.31 -5.37
N TYR A 48 -7.03 -11.49 -4.32
CA TYR A 48 -7.46 -11.92 -2.99
C TYR A 48 -8.89 -12.48 -3.02
N ASP A 49 -9.83 -11.71 -3.57
CA ASP A 49 -11.23 -12.14 -3.69
C ASP A 49 -11.34 -13.44 -4.49
N PHE A 50 -10.65 -13.53 -5.64
CA PHE A 50 -10.59 -14.76 -6.41
C PHE A 50 -10.06 -15.95 -5.59
N SER A 51 -8.99 -15.75 -4.81
CA SER A 51 -8.41 -16.81 -3.98
C SER A 51 -9.40 -17.33 -2.94
N VAL A 52 -10.08 -16.41 -2.25
CA VAL A 52 -11.05 -16.74 -1.19
C VAL A 52 -12.32 -17.38 -1.79
N ASP A 53 -12.83 -16.85 -2.91
CA ASP A 53 -14.05 -17.33 -3.56
C ASP A 53 -13.92 -18.77 -4.05
N ILE A 54 -12.71 -19.20 -4.45
CA ILE A 54 -12.46 -20.59 -4.84
C ILE A 54 -11.99 -21.49 -3.68
N GLY A 55 -12.03 -20.98 -2.44
CA GLY A 55 -11.86 -21.76 -1.22
C GLY A 55 -10.43 -21.93 -0.71
N PHE A 56 -9.49 -21.09 -1.16
CA PHE A 56 -8.14 -21.06 -0.58
C PHE A 56 -8.08 -20.16 0.66
N GLU A 57 -7.17 -20.50 1.56
CA GLU A 57 -6.67 -19.60 2.59
C GLU A 57 -5.53 -18.75 2.02
N VAL A 58 -5.59 -17.42 2.20
CA VAL A 58 -4.55 -16.52 1.75
C VAL A 58 -3.47 -16.37 2.83
N VAL A 59 -2.27 -16.81 2.51
CA VAL A 59 -1.08 -16.75 3.38
C VAL A 59 -0.40 -15.39 3.28
N CYS A 60 -0.22 -14.90 2.05
CA CYS A 60 0.35 -13.58 1.79
C CYS A 60 -0.26 -13.01 0.52
N ILE A 61 -0.55 -11.73 0.53
CA ILE A 61 -1.01 -10.99 -0.64
C ILE A 61 -0.16 -9.74 -0.83
N GLY A 62 0.19 -9.43 -2.09
CA GLY A 62 1.01 -8.26 -2.32
C GLY A 62 1.45 -8.04 -3.76
N LYS A 63 2.46 -7.18 -3.90
CA LYS A 63 2.95 -6.74 -5.21
C LYS A 63 4.45 -6.94 -5.38
N GLY A 64 4.88 -6.95 -6.64
CA GLY A 64 6.29 -6.86 -7.00
C GLY A 64 6.80 -5.42 -6.96
N LYS A 65 8.09 -5.25 -6.64
CA LYS A 65 8.83 -3.98 -6.70
C LYS A 65 10.08 -4.16 -7.56
N ASN A 66 10.24 -3.30 -8.58
CA ASN A 66 11.38 -3.39 -9.52
C ASN A 66 12.47 -2.34 -9.27
N ASN A 67 12.19 -1.26 -8.54
CA ASN A 67 13.19 -0.27 -8.20
C ASN A 67 13.92 -0.70 -6.92
N PRO A 68 15.27 -0.68 -6.91
CA PRO A 68 16.03 -0.80 -5.67
C PRO A 68 15.55 0.24 -4.65
N LEU A 69 15.56 -0.13 -3.37
CA LEU A 69 15.19 0.77 -2.30
C LEU A 69 16.36 1.70 -1.98
N ASP A 70 16.12 2.99 -2.12
CA ASP A 70 17.02 4.05 -1.66
C ASP A 70 16.20 5.13 -0.96
N GLN A 71 16.14 5.04 0.36
CA GLN A 71 15.39 5.98 1.21
C GLN A 71 15.95 7.41 1.21
N THR A 72 17.15 7.61 0.66
CA THR A 72 17.76 8.94 0.50
C THR A 72 17.48 9.57 -0.86
N ALA A 73 16.83 8.84 -1.77
CA ALA A 73 16.53 9.31 -3.13
C ALA A 73 15.73 10.61 -3.13
N THR A 74 16.18 11.57 -3.94
CA THR A 74 15.55 12.88 -4.09
C THR A 74 15.21 13.15 -5.56
N PRO A 75 14.34 14.12 -5.85
CA PRO A 75 14.09 14.56 -7.23
C PRO A 75 15.35 14.96 -7.97
N GLU A 76 16.31 15.57 -7.28
CA GLU A 76 17.59 15.99 -7.86
C GLU A 76 18.49 14.79 -8.21
N SER A 77 18.66 13.84 -7.27
CA SER A 77 19.49 12.64 -7.50
C SER A 77 18.95 11.73 -8.59
N LEU A 78 17.67 11.82 -8.90
CA LEU A 78 17.00 10.99 -9.92
C LEU A 78 16.60 11.75 -11.18
N HIS A 79 17.00 13.03 -11.32
CA HIS A 79 16.58 13.89 -12.41
C HIS A 79 16.86 13.27 -13.80
N ASP A 80 18.08 12.88 -14.07
CA ASP A 80 18.48 12.35 -15.38
C ASP A 80 17.75 11.02 -15.69
N ARG A 81 17.62 10.15 -14.70
CA ARG A 81 16.87 8.89 -14.82
C ARG A 81 15.37 9.14 -15.08
N ALA A 82 14.80 10.16 -14.46
CA ALA A 82 13.42 10.55 -14.69
C ALA A 82 13.22 11.10 -16.11
N MET A 83 14.11 11.97 -16.57
CA MET A 83 14.06 12.53 -17.94
C MET A 83 14.17 11.44 -19.00
N GLN A 84 15.07 10.46 -18.83
CA GLN A 84 15.20 9.31 -19.74
C GLN A 84 13.92 8.47 -19.83
N LYS A 85 13.14 8.41 -18.76
CA LYS A 85 11.88 7.66 -18.68
C LYS A 85 10.63 8.51 -18.95
N ASN A 86 10.80 9.78 -19.29
CA ASN A 86 9.72 10.75 -19.44
C ASN A 86 8.80 10.80 -18.21
N MET A 87 9.40 10.79 -17.02
CA MET A 87 8.71 10.79 -15.73
C MET A 87 8.98 12.08 -14.95
N ASN A 88 8.06 12.42 -14.05
CA ASN A 88 8.31 13.46 -13.06
C ASN A 88 9.36 12.99 -12.04
N PRO A 89 10.45 13.74 -11.76
CA PRO A 89 11.49 13.35 -10.81
C PRO A 89 10.98 13.10 -9.38
N LYS A 90 10.04 13.90 -8.90
CA LYS A 90 9.43 13.74 -7.57
C LYS A 90 8.63 12.43 -7.49
N MET A 91 7.91 12.08 -8.56
CA MET A 91 7.20 10.80 -8.64
C MET A 91 8.18 9.61 -8.66
N LEU A 92 9.25 9.69 -9.46
CA LEU A 92 10.27 8.64 -9.48
C LEU A 92 10.94 8.48 -8.11
N ALA A 93 11.20 9.58 -7.40
CA ALA A 93 11.76 9.54 -6.04
C ALA A 93 10.84 8.79 -5.08
N SER A 94 9.52 8.97 -5.14
CA SER A 94 8.57 8.24 -4.29
C SER A 94 8.52 6.73 -4.58
N PHE A 95 8.86 6.31 -5.79
CA PHE A 95 9.00 4.89 -6.13
C PHE A 95 10.31 4.31 -5.60
N VAL A 96 11.40 5.06 -5.71
CA VAL A 96 12.74 4.61 -5.33
C VAL A 96 12.92 4.63 -3.82
N ASP A 97 12.40 5.63 -3.11
CA ASP A 97 12.47 5.70 -1.64
C ASP A 97 11.53 4.72 -0.92
N GLY A 98 10.67 4.04 -1.66
CA GLY A 98 9.74 3.04 -1.14
C GLY A 98 8.38 3.57 -0.71
N SER A 99 8.20 4.89 -0.59
CA SER A 99 6.94 5.49 -0.08
C SER A 99 5.72 4.97 -0.84
N LYS A 100 5.79 4.90 -2.18
CA LYS A 100 4.65 4.45 -2.99
C LYS A 100 4.26 3.00 -2.67
N THR A 101 5.23 2.08 -2.54
CA THR A 101 4.96 0.68 -2.13
C THR A 101 4.32 0.60 -0.76
N MET A 102 4.81 1.39 0.21
CA MET A 102 4.25 1.43 1.56
C MET A 102 2.81 1.95 1.57
N ILE A 103 2.52 2.98 0.77
CA ILE A 103 1.18 3.55 0.59
C ILE A 103 0.21 2.53 0.00
N GLU A 104 0.60 1.87 -1.08
CA GLU A 104 -0.24 0.90 -1.79
C GLU A 104 -0.56 -0.32 -0.93
N MET A 105 0.42 -0.86 -0.22
CA MET A 105 0.22 -2.01 0.66
C MET A 105 -0.59 -1.65 1.91
N THR A 106 -0.46 -0.42 2.42
CA THR A 106 -1.33 0.09 3.50
C THR A 106 -2.78 0.21 3.05
N ALA A 107 -3.03 0.72 1.83
CA ALA A 107 -4.38 0.79 1.27
C ALA A 107 -5.01 -0.60 1.12
N LEU A 108 -4.23 -1.59 0.63
CA LEU A 108 -4.66 -2.98 0.55
C LEU A 108 -4.98 -3.53 1.94
N SER A 109 -4.06 -3.38 2.90
CA SER A 109 -4.21 -3.86 4.28
C SER A 109 -5.50 -3.34 4.93
N ASN A 110 -5.75 -2.03 4.84
CA ASN A 110 -6.96 -1.41 5.38
C ASN A 110 -8.23 -1.82 4.61
N GLY A 111 -8.11 -2.12 3.32
CA GLY A 111 -9.24 -2.50 2.47
C GLY A 111 -9.72 -3.93 2.70
N ILE A 112 -8.80 -4.89 2.87
CA ILE A 112 -9.14 -6.32 3.06
C ILE A 112 -9.08 -6.77 4.52
N GLY A 113 -8.62 -5.91 5.45
CA GLY A 113 -8.51 -6.24 6.87
C GLY A 113 -7.37 -7.21 7.21
N MET A 114 -6.36 -7.32 6.34
CA MET A 114 -5.21 -8.21 6.54
C MET A 114 -3.98 -7.39 6.99
N PRO A 115 -3.36 -7.70 8.15
CA PRO A 115 -2.30 -6.88 8.72
C PRO A 115 -0.97 -7.00 7.97
N LEU A 116 -0.09 -6.02 8.21
CA LEU A 116 1.33 -6.11 7.88
C LEU A 116 2.02 -7.06 8.88
N ASP A 117 3.10 -7.69 8.44
CA ASP A 117 3.87 -8.60 9.31
C ASP A 117 4.74 -7.85 10.33
N LYS A 118 5.30 -6.73 9.91
CA LYS A 118 6.14 -5.83 10.73
C LYS A 118 6.20 -4.44 10.10
N VAL A 119 6.81 -3.50 10.80
CA VAL A 119 7.14 -2.17 10.28
C VAL A 119 7.96 -2.30 9.00
N GLY A 120 7.50 -1.64 7.93
CA GLY A 120 8.13 -1.65 6.61
C GLY A 120 7.99 -2.94 5.82
N MET A 121 7.30 -3.96 6.36
CA MET A 121 7.12 -5.28 5.75
C MET A 121 8.44 -6.05 5.58
N ASN A 122 8.44 -7.23 4.94
CA ASN A 122 9.65 -8.05 4.76
C ASN A 122 10.38 -7.72 3.46
N GLY A 123 9.66 -7.59 2.35
CA GLY A 123 10.22 -7.25 1.06
C GLY A 123 11.35 -8.17 0.59
N PRO A 124 11.20 -9.50 0.57
CA PRO A 124 12.28 -10.38 0.13
C PRO A 124 12.58 -10.18 -1.36
N VAL A 125 13.82 -10.47 -1.75
CA VAL A 125 14.15 -10.66 -3.17
C VAL A 125 13.68 -12.05 -3.57
N SER A 126 12.85 -12.15 -4.61
CA SER A 126 12.24 -13.41 -5.02
C SER A 126 11.94 -13.42 -6.53
N GLU A 127 12.16 -14.56 -7.16
CA GLU A 127 11.53 -14.85 -8.45
C GLU A 127 10.06 -15.26 -8.21
N VAL A 128 9.24 -15.19 -9.27
CA VAL A 128 7.82 -15.59 -9.18
C VAL A 128 7.66 -17.03 -8.74
N SER A 129 8.56 -17.93 -9.21
CA SER A 129 8.59 -19.36 -8.87
C SER A 129 8.90 -19.67 -7.40
N ASP A 130 9.48 -18.70 -6.68
CA ASP A 130 9.95 -18.89 -5.31
C ASP A 130 9.13 -18.10 -4.28
N LEU A 131 8.12 -17.34 -4.72
CA LEU A 131 7.26 -16.57 -3.83
C LEU A 131 6.60 -17.45 -2.75
N ASN A 132 6.12 -18.65 -3.13
CA ASN A 132 5.50 -19.62 -2.23
C ASN A 132 6.49 -20.38 -1.33
N ARG A 133 7.76 -20.01 -1.35
CA ARG A 133 8.81 -20.48 -0.42
C ARG A 133 9.32 -19.34 0.46
N ASN A 134 9.28 -18.10 -0.07
CA ASN A 134 9.82 -16.95 0.61
C ASN A 134 8.77 -16.25 1.48
N LEU A 135 7.55 -16.06 0.96
CA LEU A 135 6.44 -15.33 1.64
C LEU A 135 5.46 -16.29 2.31
N ILE A 136 6.00 -17.17 3.14
CA ILE A 136 5.28 -18.12 3.99
C ILE A 136 5.79 -17.99 5.43
N PRO A 137 5.13 -18.62 6.44
CA PRO A 137 5.57 -18.55 7.82
C PRO A 137 7.01 -19.01 8.05
N GLU A 138 7.71 -18.38 8.99
CA GLU A 138 9.06 -18.77 9.43
C GLU A 138 9.13 -20.21 9.91
N SER A 139 8.06 -20.72 10.52
CA SER A 139 7.93 -22.13 10.92
C SER A 139 8.08 -23.09 9.74
N ASP A 140 7.77 -22.67 8.53
CA ASP A 140 7.81 -23.46 7.30
C ASP A 140 8.97 -23.04 6.38
N GLY A 141 9.87 -22.18 6.90
CA GLY A 141 11.11 -21.80 6.23
C GLY A 141 11.02 -20.47 5.45
N GLY A 142 9.94 -19.72 5.55
CA GLY A 142 9.78 -18.40 4.94
C GLY A 142 10.21 -17.24 5.84
N VAL A 143 9.65 -16.06 5.57
CA VAL A 143 10.01 -14.80 6.28
C VAL A 143 8.87 -14.18 7.10
N LEU A 144 7.64 -14.73 7.02
CA LEU A 144 6.50 -14.20 7.73
C LEU A 144 6.40 -14.77 9.15
N LYS A 145 6.03 -13.94 10.12
CA LYS A 145 5.74 -14.42 11.48
C LYS A 145 4.54 -15.37 11.51
N GLU A 146 3.52 -15.08 10.70
CA GLU A 146 2.27 -15.82 10.63
C GLU A 146 1.67 -15.73 9.22
N SER A 147 0.73 -16.63 8.89
CA SER A 147 -0.14 -16.51 7.71
C SER A 147 -1.05 -15.29 7.79
N GLY A 148 -1.61 -14.90 6.64
CA GLY A 148 -2.55 -13.78 6.56
C GLY A 148 -1.87 -12.43 6.66
N ARG A 149 -0.88 -12.17 5.80
CA ARG A 149 -0.10 -10.92 5.79
C ARG A 149 -0.13 -10.23 4.44
N VAL A 150 -0.08 -8.90 4.49
CA VAL A 150 0.21 -8.06 3.32
C VAL A 150 1.71 -7.79 3.28
N ASP A 151 2.34 -8.03 2.13
CA ASP A 151 3.78 -7.78 1.94
C ASP A 151 4.07 -7.39 0.47
N PHE A 152 5.32 -7.17 0.14
CA PHE A 152 5.80 -6.99 -1.22
C PHE A 152 7.06 -7.84 -1.46
N ALA A 153 7.47 -8.01 -2.71
CA ALA A 153 8.73 -8.68 -3.05
C ALA A 153 9.49 -7.91 -4.13
N PHE A 154 10.83 -7.89 -4.04
CA PHE A 154 11.66 -7.44 -5.15
C PHE A 154 11.78 -8.55 -6.19
N GLY A 155 11.50 -8.23 -7.46
CA GLY A 155 11.60 -9.15 -8.60
C GLY A 155 10.30 -9.30 -9.38
N PRO A 156 9.16 -9.73 -8.77
CA PRO A 156 7.93 -10.04 -9.51
C PRO A 156 7.16 -8.83 -10.04
N ALA A 157 7.82 -7.72 -10.31
CA ALA A 157 7.18 -6.52 -10.87
C ALA A 157 7.08 -6.57 -12.42
N PRO A 158 6.04 -5.97 -13.00
CA PRO A 158 5.00 -5.13 -12.41
C PRO A 158 3.75 -5.90 -11.89
N GLY A 159 3.90 -7.13 -11.49
CA GLY A 159 2.79 -7.99 -11.12
C GLY A 159 2.36 -7.88 -9.65
N VAL A 160 1.23 -8.52 -9.38
CA VAL A 160 0.68 -8.76 -8.05
C VAL A 160 0.56 -10.25 -7.80
N PHE A 161 0.62 -10.69 -6.54
CA PHE A 161 0.62 -12.10 -6.19
C PHE A 161 -0.27 -12.38 -4.98
N SER A 162 -0.78 -13.60 -4.90
CA SER A 162 -1.42 -14.20 -3.73
C SER A 162 -0.74 -15.54 -3.45
N ILE A 163 -0.18 -15.69 -2.27
CA ILE A 163 0.30 -16.99 -1.79
C ILE A 163 -0.83 -17.61 -1.01
N VAL A 164 -1.22 -18.79 -1.43
CA VAL A 164 -2.40 -19.48 -0.92
C VAL A 164 -2.07 -20.88 -0.43
N THR A 165 -2.91 -21.39 0.48
CA THR A 165 -2.84 -22.77 0.98
C THR A 165 -4.22 -23.37 1.06
N THR A 166 -4.29 -24.70 1.19
CA THR A 166 -5.52 -25.45 1.42
C THR A 166 -5.20 -26.77 2.09
N ASP A 167 -6.11 -27.25 2.92
CA ASP A 167 -6.08 -28.58 3.52
C ASP A 167 -7.00 -29.60 2.78
N ASN A 168 -7.71 -29.14 1.74
CA ASN A 168 -8.60 -29.99 0.96
C ASN A 168 -7.80 -30.91 0.02
N PRO A 169 -7.81 -32.25 0.22
CA PRO A 169 -7.00 -33.17 -0.56
C PRO A 169 -7.38 -33.19 -2.05
N THR A 170 -8.64 -32.97 -2.39
CA THR A 170 -9.08 -32.91 -3.78
C THR A 170 -8.49 -31.69 -4.50
N ILE A 171 -8.45 -30.54 -3.83
CA ILE A 171 -7.83 -29.32 -4.40
C ILE A 171 -6.31 -29.54 -4.54
N ILE A 172 -5.66 -30.16 -3.56
CA ILE A 172 -4.22 -30.47 -3.63
C ILE A 172 -3.91 -31.37 -4.83
N GLU A 173 -4.70 -32.43 -5.06
CA GLU A 173 -4.56 -33.32 -6.23
C GLU A 173 -4.75 -32.55 -7.55
N GLU A 174 -5.76 -31.71 -7.65
CA GLU A 174 -6.02 -30.88 -8.84
C GLU A 174 -4.90 -29.87 -9.09
N MET A 175 -4.36 -29.22 -8.05
CA MET A 175 -3.25 -28.28 -8.19
C MET A 175 -1.98 -28.97 -8.70
N ALA A 176 -1.69 -30.19 -8.22
CA ALA A 176 -0.57 -31.01 -8.72
C ALA A 176 -0.81 -31.42 -10.18
N TYR A 177 -2.02 -31.86 -10.52
CA TYR A 177 -2.41 -32.23 -11.89
C TYR A 177 -2.25 -31.06 -12.86
N LEU A 178 -2.63 -29.86 -12.44
CA LEU A 178 -2.51 -28.60 -13.22
C LEU A 178 -1.10 -28.00 -13.21
N SER A 179 -0.12 -28.70 -12.64
CA SER A 179 1.29 -28.26 -12.56
C SER A 179 1.50 -26.96 -11.76
N MET A 180 0.63 -26.72 -10.79
CA MET A 180 0.74 -25.56 -9.88
C MET A 180 1.70 -25.83 -8.70
N GLY A 181 2.22 -27.05 -8.56
CA GLY A 181 3.12 -27.50 -7.51
C GLY A 181 2.51 -28.58 -6.60
N GLU A 182 3.34 -29.15 -5.75
CA GLU A 182 2.95 -30.23 -4.82
C GLU A 182 2.35 -29.70 -3.51
N GLY A 183 2.34 -28.36 -3.32
CA GLY A 183 1.87 -27.74 -2.09
C GLY A 183 2.85 -27.85 -0.91
N PRO A 184 2.43 -27.47 0.31
CA PRO A 184 1.10 -26.96 0.65
C PRO A 184 0.85 -25.50 0.23
N TYR A 185 1.86 -24.76 -0.25
CA TYR A 185 1.78 -23.38 -0.64
C TYR A 185 1.83 -23.21 -2.16
N TYR A 186 0.95 -22.37 -2.69
CA TYR A 186 0.84 -22.11 -4.13
C TYR A 186 0.91 -20.62 -4.41
N THR A 187 1.48 -20.25 -5.57
CA THR A 187 1.54 -18.87 -6.05
C THR A 187 0.47 -18.63 -7.11
N LEU A 188 -0.46 -17.74 -6.84
CA LEU A 188 -1.30 -17.14 -7.86
C LEU A 188 -0.68 -15.80 -8.26
N TYR A 189 -0.43 -15.59 -9.55
CA TYR A 189 0.32 -14.42 -10.01
C TYR A 189 -0.37 -13.76 -11.22
N ARG A 190 -0.60 -12.45 -11.11
CA ARG A 190 -1.04 -11.60 -12.21
C ARG A 190 0.15 -10.74 -12.64
N PRO A 191 0.73 -10.93 -13.85
CA PRO A 191 1.99 -10.32 -14.27
C PRO A 191 1.87 -8.83 -14.66
N TYR A 192 0.75 -8.20 -14.41
CA TYR A 192 0.47 -6.82 -14.78
C TYR A 192 -0.58 -6.19 -13.87
N HIS A 193 -0.55 -4.87 -13.84
CA HIS A 193 -1.64 -3.98 -13.43
C HIS A 193 -1.67 -2.82 -14.44
N LEU A 194 -2.86 -2.33 -14.82
CA LEU A 194 -3.01 -1.39 -15.92
C LEU A 194 -3.78 -0.14 -15.46
N ALA A 195 -3.16 0.65 -14.56
CA ALA A 195 -3.79 1.72 -13.78
C ALA A 195 -4.81 2.56 -14.56
N SER A 196 -4.38 3.35 -15.55
CA SER A 196 -5.31 4.21 -16.29
C SER A 196 -6.19 3.44 -17.28
N VAL A 197 -5.73 2.27 -17.75
CA VAL A 197 -6.45 1.46 -18.75
C VAL A 197 -7.67 0.76 -18.15
N GLU A 198 -7.56 0.32 -16.89
CA GLU A 198 -8.64 -0.34 -16.18
C GLU A 198 -9.61 0.63 -15.47
N ALA A 199 -9.30 1.92 -15.38
CA ALA A 199 -10.14 2.91 -14.71
C ALA A 199 -11.62 2.92 -15.18
N PRO A 200 -11.97 2.72 -16.46
CA PRO A 200 -13.36 2.59 -16.91
C PRO A 200 -14.12 1.45 -16.25
N ARG A 201 -13.43 0.37 -15.82
CA ARG A 201 -14.05 -0.73 -15.07
C ARG A 201 -14.59 -0.27 -13.72
N SER A 202 -13.86 0.64 -13.03
CA SER A 202 -14.34 1.26 -11.79
C SER A 202 -15.66 2.02 -11.98
N VAL A 203 -15.82 2.70 -13.14
CA VAL A 203 -17.07 3.37 -13.48
C VAL A 203 -18.22 2.36 -13.62
N GLY A 204 -17.96 1.27 -14.32
CA GLY A 204 -18.94 0.18 -14.47
C GLY A 204 -19.35 -0.43 -13.12
N MET A 205 -18.37 -0.75 -12.27
CA MET A 205 -18.62 -1.30 -10.92
C MET A 205 -19.44 -0.33 -10.06
N ALA A 206 -19.08 0.95 -10.04
CA ALA A 206 -19.78 1.95 -9.23
C ALA A 206 -21.21 2.20 -9.71
N ILE A 207 -21.48 2.23 -11.04
CA ILE A 207 -22.78 2.60 -11.59
C ILE A 207 -23.71 1.39 -11.75
N ILE A 208 -23.17 0.25 -12.19
CA ILE A 208 -23.97 -0.95 -12.49
C ILE A 208 -24.15 -1.80 -11.23
N ASN A 209 -23.08 -2.05 -10.50
CA ASN A 209 -23.09 -2.95 -9.34
C ASN A 209 -23.28 -2.19 -8.02
N ASN A 210 -23.05 -0.88 -8.00
CA ASN A 210 -22.98 -0.07 -6.78
C ASN A 210 -21.91 -0.59 -5.79
N GLU A 211 -20.78 -1.05 -6.32
CA GLU A 211 -19.69 -1.66 -5.56
C GLU A 211 -18.36 -0.93 -5.80
N PRO A 212 -17.51 -0.81 -4.75
CA PRO A 212 -16.14 -0.33 -4.89
C PRO A 212 -15.20 -1.44 -5.38
N GLY A 213 -14.15 -1.08 -6.11
CA GLY A 213 -13.02 -1.98 -6.39
C GLY A 213 -12.20 -2.24 -5.13
N LEU A 214 -11.83 -1.16 -4.43
CA LEU A 214 -11.22 -1.18 -3.11
C LEU A 214 -11.62 0.08 -2.34
N GLN A 215 -11.97 -0.08 -1.08
CA GLN A 215 -12.14 1.01 -0.12
C GLN A 215 -11.68 0.53 1.27
N PRO A 216 -11.19 1.40 2.15
CA PRO A 216 -10.85 0.98 3.50
C PRO A 216 -12.12 0.56 4.27
N THR A 217 -12.04 -0.61 4.86
CA THR A 217 -13.09 -1.18 5.74
C THR A 217 -12.63 -1.18 7.21
N THR A 218 -11.32 -1.09 7.41
CA THR A 218 -10.64 -1.07 8.70
C THR A 218 -9.54 -0.01 8.69
N TRP A 219 -8.92 0.23 9.84
CA TRP A 219 -7.74 1.07 9.97
C TRP A 219 -6.71 0.37 10.85
N ILE A 220 -6.03 -0.62 10.28
CA ILE A 220 -5.08 -1.51 10.97
C ILE A 220 -3.63 -1.24 10.60
N SER A 221 -3.42 -0.41 9.57
CA SER A 221 -2.11 0.00 9.10
C SER A 221 -2.10 1.49 8.78
N GLU A 222 -0.95 2.13 8.95
CA GLU A 222 -0.71 3.55 8.69
C GLU A 222 0.64 3.75 8.02
N VAL A 223 0.80 4.77 7.18
CA VAL A 223 2.11 5.16 6.67
C VAL A 223 2.65 6.33 7.48
N ILE A 224 3.80 6.10 8.12
CA ILE A 224 4.49 7.09 8.94
C ILE A 224 5.60 7.77 8.13
N GLY A 225 5.73 9.08 8.29
CA GLY A 225 6.83 9.84 7.72
C GLY A 225 8.14 9.57 8.45
N HIS A 226 9.19 9.26 7.68
CA HIS A 226 10.57 9.15 8.17
C HIS A 226 11.43 10.27 7.57
N ALA A 227 12.44 10.73 8.29
CA ALA A 227 13.31 11.80 7.84
C ALA A 227 14.32 11.30 6.79
N LYS A 228 14.38 11.91 5.59
CA LYS A 228 15.40 11.64 4.56
C LYS A 228 16.77 12.22 4.91
N LYS A 229 16.80 13.23 5.74
CA LYS A 229 17.98 13.96 6.22
C LYS A 229 17.74 14.40 7.66
N ASP A 230 18.79 14.86 8.35
CA ASP A 230 18.59 15.54 9.62
C ASP A 230 17.66 16.74 9.45
N LEU A 231 16.57 16.76 10.20
CA LEU A 231 15.59 17.86 10.23
C LEU A 231 15.84 18.72 11.46
N LYS A 232 15.79 20.04 11.28
CA LYS A 232 16.04 21.03 12.35
C LYS A 232 14.85 21.97 12.51
N PRO A 233 14.67 22.55 13.71
CA PRO A 233 13.67 23.59 13.91
C PRO A 233 13.77 24.70 12.86
N GLY A 234 12.64 25.01 12.19
CA GLY A 234 12.57 25.95 11.09
C GLY A 234 12.53 25.33 9.70
N ASP A 235 12.94 24.07 9.53
CA ASP A 235 12.77 23.34 8.27
C ASP A 235 11.28 23.16 7.95
N GLN A 236 10.98 22.96 6.66
CA GLN A 236 9.64 22.66 6.18
C GLN A 236 9.61 21.30 5.46
N ILE A 237 8.58 20.52 5.73
CA ILE A 237 8.37 19.23 5.06
C ILE A 237 7.76 19.46 3.67
N ASP A 238 8.38 18.92 2.63
CA ASP A 238 8.05 19.16 1.22
C ASP A 238 7.21 18.06 0.56
N GLY A 239 6.74 17.09 1.36
CA GLY A 239 5.83 16.04 0.94
C GLY A 239 6.48 14.85 0.25
N ILE A 240 5.63 13.92 -0.23
CA ILE A 240 6.00 12.61 -0.77
C ILE A 240 6.90 12.74 -1.99
N GLY A 241 7.98 11.96 -2.02
CA GLY A 241 8.99 11.98 -3.09
C GLY A 241 9.86 13.24 -3.11
N GLY A 242 9.81 14.06 -2.06
CA GLY A 242 10.62 15.27 -1.90
C GLY A 242 11.99 15.00 -1.28
N PHE A 243 12.52 16.04 -0.59
CA PHE A 243 13.86 16.07 -0.01
C PHE A 243 13.87 15.80 1.49
N SER A 244 12.73 15.91 2.17
CA SER A 244 12.66 15.94 3.63
C SER A 244 12.20 14.63 4.25
N SER A 245 11.29 13.88 3.58
CA SER A 245 10.69 12.69 4.17
C SER A 245 10.39 11.58 3.15
N TYR A 246 10.27 10.35 3.64
CA TYR A 246 9.76 9.18 2.94
C TYR A 246 8.77 8.42 3.83
N GLY A 247 7.97 7.52 3.25
CA GLY A 247 6.94 6.77 3.95
C GLY A 247 7.38 5.36 4.32
N VAL A 248 7.03 4.94 5.54
CA VAL A 248 7.18 3.56 6.01
C VAL A 248 5.83 3.09 6.54
N ALA A 249 5.37 1.90 6.13
CA ALA A 249 4.13 1.31 6.58
C ALA A 249 4.30 0.67 7.97
N TYR A 250 3.35 0.93 8.85
CA TYR A 250 3.32 0.47 10.25
C TYR A 250 2.02 -0.28 10.54
N PRO A 251 2.04 -1.35 11.36
CA PRO A 251 0.85 -1.75 12.09
C PRO A 251 0.31 -0.55 12.88
N TYR A 252 -1.00 -0.29 12.83
CA TYR A 252 -1.58 0.91 13.47
C TYR A 252 -1.31 0.98 14.97
N SER A 253 -1.23 -0.17 15.65
CA SER A 253 -0.89 -0.27 17.06
C SER A 253 0.51 0.25 17.43
N GLU A 254 1.38 0.44 16.45
CA GLU A 254 2.77 0.90 16.64
C GLU A 254 2.97 2.36 16.21
N THR A 255 1.89 3.12 15.98
CA THR A 255 1.97 4.49 15.43
C THR A 255 1.82 5.60 16.46
N ASP A 256 1.64 5.26 17.74
CA ASP A 256 1.39 6.26 18.78
C ASP A 256 2.51 7.31 18.84
N GLY A 257 2.10 8.58 18.86
CA GLY A 257 3.02 9.73 18.88
C GLY A 257 3.75 9.99 17.56
N LEU A 258 3.57 9.20 16.50
CA LEU A 258 4.22 9.37 15.20
C LEU A 258 3.36 10.19 14.22
N ALA A 259 4.00 10.75 13.21
CA ALA A 259 3.35 11.61 12.22
C ALA A 259 2.96 10.83 10.95
N PRO A 260 1.64 10.68 10.65
CA PRO A 260 1.20 10.08 9.39
C PRO A 260 1.71 10.88 8.18
N LEU A 261 2.26 10.17 7.19
CA LEU A 261 2.88 10.76 6.00
C LEU A 261 1.95 11.73 5.25
N GLY A 262 0.68 11.38 5.12
CA GLY A 262 -0.29 12.18 4.39
C GLY A 262 -0.70 13.50 5.06
N LEU A 263 -0.27 13.73 6.31
CA LEU A 263 -0.62 14.93 7.09
C LEU A 263 0.52 15.95 7.17
N ILE A 264 1.75 15.56 6.83
CA ILE A 264 2.95 16.35 7.15
C ILE A 264 3.42 17.29 6.04
N GLU A 265 2.88 17.21 4.83
CA GLU A 265 3.25 18.13 3.76
C GLU A 265 2.92 19.57 4.14
N GLY A 266 3.91 20.46 4.05
CA GLY A 266 3.82 21.84 4.48
C GLY A 266 3.99 22.06 5.98
N ALA A 267 4.20 21.01 6.78
CA ALA A 267 4.46 21.13 8.21
C ALA A 267 5.80 21.81 8.47
N LYS A 268 5.83 22.64 9.54
CA LYS A 268 7.06 23.24 10.04
C LYS A 268 7.67 22.35 11.12
N VAL A 269 8.96 22.08 11.00
CA VAL A 269 9.71 21.34 12.00
C VAL A 269 9.96 22.24 13.21
N VAL A 270 9.62 21.76 14.41
CA VAL A 270 9.82 22.46 15.69
C VAL A 270 10.75 21.69 16.65
N GLY A 271 10.99 20.39 16.40
CA GLY A 271 11.93 19.55 17.13
C GLY A 271 12.92 18.89 16.18
N GLU A 272 14.14 18.57 16.64
CA GLU A 272 15.14 17.85 15.84
C GLU A 272 14.69 16.40 15.58
N VAL A 273 14.93 15.91 14.33
CA VAL A 273 14.71 14.50 13.94
C VAL A 273 15.94 14.06 13.13
N LYS A 274 16.53 12.93 13.48
CA LYS A 274 17.70 12.41 12.77
C LYS A 274 17.29 11.68 11.48
N GLN A 275 18.19 11.68 10.51
CA GLN A 275 18.02 10.93 9.27
C GLN A 275 17.69 9.46 9.57
N GLY A 276 16.68 8.92 8.89
CA GLY A 276 16.20 7.53 9.02
C GLY A 276 15.21 7.32 10.17
N GLU A 277 15.08 8.27 11.10
CA GLU A 277 14.13 8.12 12.22
C GLU A 277 12.68 8.43 11.80
N PRO A 278 11.69 7.75 12.40
CA PRO A 278 10.29 8.15 12.27
C PRO A 278 10.11 9.55 12.84
N ILE A 279 9.31 10.37 12.18
CA ILE A 279 9.06 11.75 12.60
C ILE A 279 8.01 11.76 13.72
N PRO A 280 8.37 12.21 14.95
CA PRO A 280 7.40 12.35 16.02
C PRO A 280 6.37 13.44 15.68
N ARG A 281 5.11 13.20 15.99
CA ARG A 281 4.05 14.20 15.78
C ARG A 281 4.32 15.51 16.54
N ALA A 282 4.92 15.39 17.73
CA ALA A 282 5.29 16.53 18.58
C ALA A 282 6.43 17.39 17.98
N SER A 283 7.22 16.87 17.04
CA SER A 283 8.28 17.59 16.35
C SER A 283 7.78 18.47 15.20
N LEU A 284 6.48 18.49 14.95
CA LEU A 284 5.86 19.20 13.82
C LEU A 284 4.72 20.13 14.26
N GLU A 285 4.72 21.31 13.67
CA GLU A 285 3.55 22.18 13.58
C GLU A 285 2.87 21.92 12.24
N LEU A 286 1.73 21.17 12.28
CA LEU A 286 0.99 20.81 11.07
C LEU A 286 0.24 22.02 10.51
N PRO A 287 0.09 22.10 9.16
CA PRO A 287 -0.68 23.16 8.53
C PRO A 287 -2.18 23.03 8.87
N ASP A 288 -2.84 24.18 9.06
CA ASP A 288 -4.30 24.25 9.21
C ASP A 288 -4.98 24.14 7.82
N ASN A 289 -4.97 22.93 7.25
CA ASN A 289 -5.55 22.64 5.95
C ASN A 289 -6.74 21.67 6.07
N LEU A 290 -7.43 21.45 4.93
CA LEU A 290 -8.63 20.61 4.90
C LEU A 290 -8.33 19.16 5.27
N ILE A 291 -7.21 18.58 4.83
CA ILE A 291 -6.90 17.17 5.07
C ILE A 291 -6.69 16.90 6.56
N ASN A 292 -5.98 17.78 7.27
CA ASN A 292 -5.79 17.69 8.72
C ASN A 292 -7.11 17.79 9.47
N LYS A 293 -8.03 18.68 9.02
CA LYS A 293 -9.37 18.82 9.60
C LYS A 293 -10.21 17.56 9.39
N LEU A 294 -10.16 16.95 8.21
CA LEU A 294 -10.90 15.74 7.89
C LEU A 294 -10.33 14.53 8.65
N ARG A 295 -9.01 14.43 8.80
CA ARG A 295 -8.38 13.39 9.60
C ARG A 295 -8.81 13.45 11.07
N ASN A 296 -8.92 14.65 11.64
CA ASN A 296 -9.43 14.80 13.00
C ASN A 296 -10.87 14.28 13.15
N LYS A 297 -11.69 14.40 12.10
CA LYS A 297 -13.05 13.83 12.09
C LYS A 297 -13.04 12.30 11.96
N GLN A 298 -12.06 11.72 11.26
CA GLN A 298 -11.90 10.27 11.15
C GLN A 298 -11.53 9.63 12.50
N ASN A 299 -10.75 10.35 13.32
CA ASN A 299 -10.25 9.85 14.60
C ASN A 299 -11.26 10.02 15.77
N ASN A 300 -12.35 10.76 15.56
CA ASN A 300 -13.43 10.99 16.52
C ASN A 300 -14.66 10.11 16.22
#